data_53afbe893c37dd60f1b47ea0b3025d7e
#
_entry.id   53afbe893c37dd60f1b47ea0b3025d7e
#
_cell.length_a   1.000
_cell.length_b   1.000
_cell.length_c   1.000
_cell.angle_alpha   90.00
_cell.angle_beta   90.00
_cell.angle_gamma   90.00
#
_symmetry.space_group_name_H-M   'P 1'
#
loop_
_entity.id
_entity.type
_entity.pdbx_description
1 polymer ?
#
loop_
_entity_poly.entity_id
_entity_poly.type
_entity_poly.pdbx_seq_one_letter_code
_entity_poly.pdbx_strand_id
1 'polypeptide(L)'
;MTESEHTKSATAEMEGALISCMMQAPEQVVDFAAGALKPSDFAEAHCGMLFDIIVKRHGSGDAVDLVSICSALMNLRVLEDIGGMGKVTEIYNLAPSPSFAKGYAKEIKAASKNRQIASIGSELTRVALEGGPECTSRAMEVVRRLDAILCDSEKNVLIPVKDVVMSYIDSFESGLEQNLDPAVSTGIEEMDKVLVGGIRREYILIGGRQGHGKTLLAMQLAGKLAVDGRRGLIVGYEMSAIQMLMRDLARETGIPLNQVMGRTPLEGAHTVQTLTRGLNMIADKWDVHFIEDPFVTMETIAAHARALHRIKPLDFMVVDYLQLVPLHNTGKEREDIQLKNLSDSLERMRKDLGCTLIAPVQLNDDGLIRNARSILDSPQVFFRIEMDEVEGEDGQMESGDYGKIKVCKNRYGRNNVSFRVFRNGPLQRFEDSDDNQPSKPKEKYQPKSKNRF
;
A
#
# COMPACT_ATOMS: atom_id res chain seq x y z
N MET A 1 -32.11 -9.14 -31.53
CA MET A 1 -31.53 -9.36 -30.18
C MET A 1 -30.13 -8.75 -30.16
N THR A 2 -29.89 -7.84 -29.26
CA THR A 2 -28.55 -7.19 -29.13
C THR A 2 -27.59 -8.14 -28.42
N GLU A 3 -26.26 -7.99 -28.63
CA GLU A 3 -25.21 -8.76 -27.93
C GLU A 3 -25.42 -8.80 -26.40
N SER A 4 -25.96 -7.72 -25.84
CA SER A 4 -26.31 -7.59 -24.41
C SER A 4 -27.44 -8.52 -23.96
N GLU A 5 -28.42 -8.84 -24.83
CA GLU A 5 -29.52 -9.74 -24.52
C GLU A 5 -29.08 -11.21 -24.59
N HIS A 6 -28.19 -11.57 -25.52
CA HIS A 6 -27.59 -12.91 -25.58
C HIS A 6 -26.74 -13.21 -24.33
N THR A 7 -25.96 -12.25 -23.86
CA THR A 7 -25.11 -12.42 -22.66
C THR A 7 -25.95 -12.59 -21.39
N LYS A 8 -27.06 -11.85 -21.26
CA LYS A 8 -27.98 -11.99 -20.12
C LYS A 8 -28.67 -13.35 -20.10
N SER A 9 -29.11 -13.86 -21.24
CA SER A 9 -29.74 -15.18 -21.37
C SER A 9 -28.77 -16.30 -20.97
N ALA A 10 -27.52 -16.25 -21.47
CA ALA A 10 -26.50 -17.24 -21.15
C ALA A 10 -26.14 -17.26 -19.65
N THR A 11 -26.09 -16.10 -19.00
CA THR A 11 -25.83 -16.04 -17.55
C THR A 11 -26.97 -16.65 -16.74
N ALA A 12 -28.22 -16.40 -17.10
CA ALA A 12 -29.40 -16.96 -16.43
C ALA A 12 -29.42 -18.51 -16.53
N GLU A 13 -29.04 -19.07 -17.70
CA GLU A 13 -28.90 -20.51 -17.85
C GLU A 13 -27.80 -21.10 -16.96
N MET A 14 -26.67 -20.41 -16.82
CA MET A 14 -25.56 -20.83 -15.94
C MET A 14 -25.96 -20.77 -14.47
N GLU A 15 -26.75 -19.77 -14.05
CA GLU A 15 -27.28 -19.68 -12.68
C GLU A 15 -28.16 -20.90 -12.36
N GLY A 16 -29.10 -21.24 -13.22
CA GLY A 16 -29.92 -22.42 -13.09
C GLY A 16 -29.12 -23.72 -13.12
N ALA A 17 -28.12 -23.82 -13.98
CA ALA A 17 -27.24 -24.99 -14.07
C ALA A 17 -26.41 -25.19 -12.80
N LEU A 18 -25.93 -24.12 -12.15
CA LEU A 18 -25.25 -24.23 -10.85
C LEU A 18 -26.21 -24.77 -9.76
N ILE A 19 -27.41 -24.23 -9.66
CA ILE A 19 -28.45 -24.70 -8.72
C ILE A 19 -28.76 -26.19 -8.99
N SER A 20 -28.85 -26.59 -10.25
CA SER A 20 -28.98 -27.99 -10.66
C SER A 20 -27.85 -28.86 -10.12
N CYS A 21 -26.60 -28.44 -10.30
CA CYS A 21 -25.42 -29.15 -9.77
C CYS A 21 -25.46 -29.28 -8.23
N MET A 22 -25.88 -28.23 -7.53
CA MET A 22 -26.01 -28.26 -6.07
C MET A 22 -27.06 -29.24 -5.58
N MET A 23 -28.18 -29.42 -6.30
CA MET A 23 -29.21 -30.39 -5.96
C MET A 23 -28.84 -31.82 -6.36
N GLN A 24 -28.09 -32.03 -7.45
CA GLN A 24 -27.67 -33.33 -7.94
C GLN A 24 -26.50 -33.93 -7.16
N ALA A 25 -25.58 -33.11 -6.67
CA ALA A 25 -24.37 -33.56 -5.94
C ALA A 25 -24.06 -32.60 -4.76
N PRO A 26 -24.93 -32.49 -3.77
CA PRO A 26 -24.81 -31.53 -2.69
C PRO A 26 -23.47 -31.61 -1.95
N GLU A 27 -23.00 -32.81 -1.60
CA GLU A 27 -21.75 -33.04 -0.87
C GLU A 27 -20.48 -32.57 -1.62
N GLN A 28 -20.56 -32.45 -2.94
CA GLN A 28 -19.42 -32.03 -3.78
C GLN A 28 -19.45 -30.57 -4.16
N VAL A 29 -20.65 -29.98 -4.20
CA VAL A 29 -20.86 -28.68 -4.84
C VAL A 29 -21.25 -27.59 -3.85
N VAL A 30 -22.06 -27.91 -2.82
CA VAL A 30 -22.68 -26.85 -1.98
C VAL A 30 -21.63 -26.07 -1.18
N ASP A 31 -20.70 -26.76 -0.50
CA ASP A 31 -19.70 -26.07 0.32
C ASP A 31 -18.78 -25.18 -0.52
N PHE A 32 -18.37 -25.69 -1.69
CA PHE A 32 -17.58 -24.90 -2.63
C PHE A 32 -18.39 -23.68 -3.14
N ALA A 33 -19.64 -23.88 -3.56
CA ALA A 33 -20.48 -22.80 -4.09
C ALA A 33 -20.79 -21.74 -3.01
N ALA A 34 -21.05 -22.17 -1.78
CA ALA A 34 -21.27 -21.29 -0.63
C ALA A 34 -20.01 -20.47 -0.24
N GLY A 35 -18.81 -21.04 -0.46
CA GLY A 35 -17.56 -20.30 -0.29
C GLY A 35 -17.29 -19.28 -1.40
N ALA A 36 -17.75 -19.52 -2.62
CA ALA A 36 -17.47 -18.69 -3.79
C ALA A 36 -18.54 -17.60 -4.06
N LEU A 37 -19.80 -17.85 -3.74
CA LEU A 37 -20.95 -17.04 -4.13
C LEU A 37 -21.84 -16.65 -2.94
N LYS A 38 -22.60 -15.57 -3.13
CA LYS A 38 -23.67 -15.11 -2.23
C LYS A 38 -24.98 -15.06 -2.99
N PRO A 39 -26.14 -15.11 -2.33
CA PRO A 39 -27.44 -14.98 -2.99
C PRO A 39 -27.57 -13.73 -3.87
N SER A 40 -26.89 -12.63 -3.50
CA SER A 40 -26.85 -11.38 -4.26
C SER A 40 -26.00 -11.44 -5.54
N ASP A 41 -25.23 -12.50 -5.74
CA ASP A 41 -24.43 -12.69 -6.96
C ASP A 41 -25.29 -13.19 -8.13
N PHE A 42 -26.50 -13.65 -7.88
CA PHE A 42 -27.43 -14.12 -8.90
C PHE A 42 -28.25 -12.95 -9.49
N ALA A 43 -28.40 -12.94 -10.81
CA ALA A 43 -29.25 -11.98 -11.50
C ALA A 43 -30.73 -12.37 -11.37
N GLU A 44 -30.98 -13.68 -11.44
CA GLU A 44 -32.32 -14.23 -11.30
C GLU A 44 -32.68 -14.40 -9.82
N ALA A 45 -33.66 -13.66 -9.36
CA ALA A 45 -34.07 -13.67 -7.94
C ALA A 45 -34.42 -15.07 -7.43
N HIS A 46 -35.06 -15.89 -8.27
CA HIS A 46 -35.43 -17.26 -7.93
C HIS A 46 -34.20 -18.16 -7.77
N CYS A 47 -33.14 -17.98 -8.56
CA CYS A 47 -31.87 -18.70 -8.39
C CYS A 47 -31.16 -18.30 -7.09
N GLY A 48 -31.13 -17.01 -6.76
CA GLY A 48 -30.57 -16.51 -5.48
C GLY A 48 -31.31 -17.06 -4.26
N MET A 49 -32.66 -17.15 -4.31
CA MET A 49 -33.47 -17.75 -3.24
C MET A 49 -33.22 -19.25 -3.11
N LEU A 50 -33.17 -20.00 -4.23
CA LEU A 50 -32.84 -21.43 -4.22
C LEU A 50 -31.44 -21.67 -3.64
N PHE A 51 -30.46 -20.88 -4.05
CA PHE A 51 -29.10 -20.96 -3.51
C PHE A 51 -29.07 -20.82 -1.98
N ASP A 52 -29.72 -19.78 -1.43
CA ASP A 52 -29.77 -19.52 0.01
C ASP A 52 -30.43 -20.70 0.79
N ILE A 53 -31.53 -21.23 0.26
CA ILE A 53 -32.24 -22.34 0.86
C ILE A 53 -31.40 -23.63 0.83
N ILE A 54 -30.77 -23.93 -0.30
CA ILE A 54 -29.89 -25.09 -0.46
C ILE A 54 -28.71 -25.03 0.52
N VAL A 55 -28.03 -23.88 0.59
CA VAL A 55 -26.88 -23.71 1.51
C VAL A 55 -27.30 -23.87 2.96
N LYS A 56 -28.42 -23.26 3.38
CA LYS A 56 -28.94 -23.39 4.76
C LYS A 56 -29.30 -24.81 5.12
N ARG A 57 -29.97 -25.53 4.24
CA ARG A 57 -30.35 -26.94 4.48
C ARG A 57 -29.14 -27.85 4.56
N HIS A 58 -28.22 -27.72 3.63
CA HIS A 58 -26.97 -28.48 3.63
C HIS A 58 -26.19 -28.24 4.94
N GLY A 59 -26.04 -26.98 5.36
CA GLY A 59 -25.38 -26.61 6.61
C GLY A 59 -26.08 -27.15 7.88
N SER A 60 -27.39 -27.44 7.81
CA SER A 60 -28.15 -28.08 8.88
C SER A 60 -28.13 -29.63 8.82
N GLY A 61 -27.50 -30.22 7.80
CA GLY A 61 -27.49 -31.67 7.58
C GLY A 61 -28.80 -32.21 7.01
N ASP A 62 -29.69 -31.36 6.49
CA ASP A 62 -30.94 -31.76 5.87
C ASP A 62 -30.71 -32.19 4.41
N ALA A 63 -31.59 -33.06 3.91
CA ALA A 63 -31.56 -33.51 2.53
C ALA A 63 -31.73 -32.36 1.54
N VAL A 64 -30.92 -32.37 0.47
CA VAL A 64 -30.88 -31.35 -0.60
C VAL A 64 -31.14 -32.05 -1.95
N ASP A 65 -32.29 -32.68 -2.07
CA ASP A 65 -32.81 -33.24 -3.31
C ASP A 65 -34.02 -32.45 -3.81
N LEU A 66 -34.46 -32.72 -5.03
CA LEU A 66 -35.60 -32.00 -5.64
C LEU A 66 -36.85 -32.02 -4.76
N VAL A 67 -37.19 -33.15 -4.17
CA VAL A 67 -38.41 -33.31 -3.36
C VAL A 67 -38.30 -32.55 -2.06
N SER A 68 -37.17 -32.68 -1.40
CA SER A 68 -36.87 -32.00 -0.13
C SER A 68 -36.83 -30.47 -0.30
N ILE A 69 -36.28 -29.95 -1.39
CA ILE A 69 -36.27 -28.52 -1.71
C ILE A 69 -37.68 -28.03 -2.01
N CYS A 70 -38.47 -28.73 -2.83
CA CYS A 70 -39.87 -28.36 -3.08
C CYS A 70 -40.69 -28.32 -1.79
N SER A 71 -40.52 -29.30 -0.90
CA SER A 71 -41.18 -29.33 0.42
C SER A 71 -40.79 -28.11 1.28
N ALA A 72 -39.49 -27.75 1.31
CA ALA A 72 -38.99 -26.59 2.02
C ALA A 72 -39.61 -25.28 1.50
N LEU A 73 -39.67 -25.16 0.17
CA LEU A 73 -40.27 -23.99 -0.50
C LEU A 73 -41.80 -23.86 -0.19
N MET A 74 -42.52 -24.96 -0.15
CA MET A 74 -43.91 -24.98 0.26
C MET A 74 -44.09 -24.53 1.72
N ASN A 75 -43.27 -25.05 2.62
CA ASN A 75 -43.31 -24.69 4.04
C ASN A 75 -43.00 -23.19 4.27
N LEU A 76 -42.08 -22.63 3.48
CA LEU A 76 -41.72 -21.22 3.51
C LEU A 76 -42.74 -20.34 2.74
N ARG A 77 -43.70 -20.93 2.03
CA ARG A 77 -44.73 -20.24 1.19
C ARG A 77 -44.14 -19.39 0.06
N VAL A 78 -42.96 -19.78 -0.45
CA VAL A 78 -42.23 -19.06 -1.54
C VAL A 78 -42.16 -19.87 -2.84
N LEU A 79 -42.81 -21.04 -2.91
CA LEU A 79 -42.78 -21.91 -4.09
C LEU A 79 -43.38 -21.22 -5.33
N GLU A 80 -44.46 -20.47 -5.18
CA GLU A 80 -45.10 -19.73 -6.29
C GLU A 80 -44.25 -18.56 -6.75
N ASP A 81 -43.47 -17.92 -5.86
CA ASP A 81 -42.57 -16.81 -6.19
C ASP A 81 -41.42 -17.30 -7.09
N ILE A 82 -41.07 -18.59 -7.00
CA ILE A 82 -40.02 -19.23 -7.82
C ILE A 82 -40.59 -19.71 -9.17
N GLY A 83 -41.89 -19.75 -9.35
CA GLY A 83 -42.58 -20.25 -10.54
C GLY A 83 -43.11 -21.67 -10.40
N GLY A 84 -43.32 -22.12 -9.16
CA GLY A 84 -43.95 -23.40 -8.84
C GLY A 84 -43.01 -24.62 -9.01
N MET A 85 -43.55 -25.82 -8.74
CA MET A 85 -42.77 -27.08 -8.86
C MET A 85 -42.23 -27.32 -10.26
N GLY A 86 -42.97 -26.88 -11.30
CA GLY A 86 -42.51 -27.05 -12.68
C GLY A 86 -41.19 -26.35 -12.95
N LYS A 87 -41.02 -25.12 -12.45
CA LYS A 87 -39.80 -24.33 -12.60
C LYS A 87 -38.62 -24.94 -11.84
N VAL A 88 -38.85 -25.40 -10.63
CA VAL A 88 -37.80 -26.08 -9.83
C VAL A 88 -37.34 -27.38 -10.52
N THR A 89 -38.28 -28.14 -11.13
CA THR A 89 -37.97 -29.36 -11.90
C THR A 89 -37.20 -29.02 -13.18
N GLU A 90 -37.57 -27.96 -13.88
CA GLU A 90 -36.84 -27.45 -15.04
C GLU A 90 -35.39 -27.12 -14.67
N ILE A 91 -35.19 -26.35 -13.60
CA ILE A 91 -33.84 -25.99 -13.10
C ILE A 91 -33.05 -27.24 -12.71
N TYR A 92 -33.65 -28.21 -12.03
CA TYR A 92 -32.98 -29.46 -11.65
C TYR A 92 -32.38 -30.21 -12.84
N ASN A 93 -33.01 -30.12 -13.99
CA ASN A 93 -32.58 -30.83 -15.22
C ASN A 93 -31.64 -30.02 -16.12
N LEU A 94 -31.24 -28.80 -15.75
CA LEU A 94 -30.42 -27.94 -16.61
C LEU A 94 -28.97 -28.40 -16.75
N ALA A 95 -28.36 -28.90 -15.69
CA ALA A 95 -26.96 -29.26 -15.73
C ALA A 95 -26.72 -30.68 -16.25
N PRO A 96 -25.85 -30.86 -17.24
CA PRO A 96 -25.50 -32.18 -17.75
C PRO A 96 -24.59 -32.97 -16.78
N SER A 97 -23.81 -32.27 -15.93
CA SER A 97 -22.93 -32.90 -14.93
C SER A 97 -22.51 -31.91 -13.84
N PRO A 98 -22.47 -32.35 -12.56
CA PRO A 98 -21.96 -31.54 -11.45
C PRO A 98 -20.50 -31.10 -11.60
N SER A 99 -19.70 -31.75 -12.44
CA SER A 99 -18.29 -31.40 -12.68
C SER A 99 -18.10 -30.00 -13.25
N PHE A 100 -19.12 -29.41 -13.89
CA PHE A 100 -19.09 -28.06 -14.44
C PHE A 100 -19.38 -26.95 -13.43
N ALA A 101 -19.77 -27.29 -12.19
CA ALA A 101 -20.17 -26.33 -11.16
C ALA A 101 -19.13 -25.22 -10.91
N LYS A 102 -17.83 -25.55 -10.89
CA LYS A 102 -16.74 -24.58 -10.72
C LYS A 102 -16.70 -23.54 -11.85
N GLY A 103 -16.93 -23.97 -13.08
CA GLY A 103 -17.02 -23.10 -14.25
C GLY A 103 -18.21 -22.14 -14.13
N TYR A 104 -19.40 -22.69 -13.83
CA TYR A 104 -20.60 -21.87 -13.65
C TYR A 104 -20.45 -20.85 -12.52
N ALA A 105 -19.91 -21.24 -11.36
CA ALA A 105 -19.68 -20.33 -10.25
C ALA A 105 -18.74 -19.17 -10.62
N LYS A 106 -17.67 -19.45 -11.38
CA LYS A 106 -16.73 -18.44 -11.86
C LYS A 106 -17.42 -17.41 -12.79
N GLU A 107 -18.21 -17.88 -13.73
CA GLU A 107 -18.93 -17.00 -14.69
C GLU A 107 -20.02 -16.19 -13.98
N ILE A 108 -20.77 -16.77 -13.05
CA ILE A 108 -21.75 -16.06 -12.23
C ILE A 108 -21.08 -14.95 -11.42
N LYS A 109 -19.92 -15.24 -10.80
CA LYS A 109 -19.16 -14.25 -10.04
C LYS A 109 -18.68 -13.10 -10.91
N ALA A 110 -18.16 -13.41 -12.09
CA ALA A 110 -17.74 -12.40 -13.07
C ALA A 110 -18.91 -11.52 -13.53
N ALA A 111 -20.05 -12.12 -13.86
CA ALA A 111 -21.27 -11.41 -14.25
C ALA A 111 -21.82 -10.53 -13.10
N SER A 112 -21.80 -11.02 -11.85
CA SER A 112 -22.15 -10.24 -10.67
C SER A 112 -21.27 -9.01 -10.52
N LYS A 113 -19.95 -9.19 -10.63
CA LYS A 113 -18.97 -8.09 -10.58
C LYS A 113 -19.26 -7.03 -11.64
N ASN A 114 -19.56 -7.46 -12.87
CA ASN A 114 -19.88 -6.54 -13.96
C ASN A 114 -21.18 -5.76 -13.69
N ARG A 115 -22.21 -6.40 -13.12
CA ARG A 115 -23.45 -5.74 -12.71
C ARG A 115 -23.22 -4.69 -11.61
N GLN A 116 -22.37 -5.02 -10.63
CA GLN A 116 -22.02 -4.09 -9.55
C GLN A 116 -21.26 -2.88 -10.09
N ILE A 117 -20.30 -3.08 -10.99
CA ILE A 117 -19.56 -2.01 -11.66
C ILE A 117 -20.52 -1.10 -12.46
N ALA A 118 -21.44 -1.68 -13.23
CA ALA A 118 -22.43 -0.92 -13.99
C ALA A 118 -23.37 -0.10 -13.08
N SER A 119 -23.81 -0.68 -11.96
CA SER A 119 -24.65 0.01 -10.97
C SER A 119 -23.92 1.21 -10.35
N ILE A 120 -22.64 1.02 -9.96
CA ILE A 120 -21.79 2.08 -9.40
C ILE A 120 -21.53 3.17 -10.45
N GLY A 121 -21.29 2.80 -11.71
CA GLY A 121 -21.14 3.76 -12.80
C GLY A 121 -22.38 4.62 -13.00
N SER A 122 -23.56 4.01 -12.94
CA SER A 122 -24.85 4.73 -13.02
C SER A 122 -25.05 5.67 -11.82
N GLU A 123 -24.69 5.24 -10.63
CA GLU A 123 -24.73 6.06 -9.41
C GLU A 123 -23.78 7.24 -9.49
N LEU A 124 -22.54 7.02 -9.96
CA LEU A 124 -21.55 8.09 -10.16
C LEU A 124 -22.06 9.13 -11.16
N THR A 125 -22.66 8.69 -12.26
CA THR A 125 -23.29 9.58 -13.24
C THR A 125 -24.40 10.41 -12.61
N ARG A 126 -25.27 9.79 -11.80
CA ARG A 126 -26.34 10.47 -11.08
C ARG A 126 -25.80 11.53 -10.12
N VAL A 127 -24.79 11.18 -9.31
CA VAL A 127 -24.13 12.13 -8.38
C VAL A 127 -23.55 13.33 -9.11
N ALA A 128 -22.92 13.10 -10.27
CA ALA A 128 -22.34 14.17 -11.08
C ALA A 128 -23.42 15.10 -11.67
N LEU A 129 -24.55 14.55 -12.11
CA LEU A 129 -25.67 15.35 -12.67
C LEU A 129 -26.44 16.13 -11.60
N GLU A 130 -26.56 15.61 -10.38
CA GLU A 130 -27.19 16.32 -9.25
C GLU A 130 -26.37 17.54 -8.81
N GLY A 131 -25.04 17.49 -8.94
CA GLY A 131 -24.14 18.58 -8.57
C GLY A 131 -24.16 18.95 -7.08
N GLY A 132 -23.84 20.21 -6.78
CA GLY A 132 -23.90 20.75 -5.42
C GLY A 132 -22.58 20.68 -4.66
N PRO A 133 -22.47 21.34 -3.49
CA PRO A 133 -21.23 21.49 -2.74
C PRO A 133 -20.64 20.17 -2.23
N GLU A 134 -21.46 19.14 -2.05
CA GLU A 134 -21.05 17.81 -1.58
C GLU A 134 -20.80 16.81 -2.73
N CYS A 135 -20.91 17.24 -3.98
CA CYS A 135 -20.76 16.35 -5.14
C CYS A 135 -19.44 15.59 -5.12
N THR A 136 -18.32 16.26 -4.86
CA THR A 136 -16.98 15.63 -4.82
C THR A 136 -16.87 14.60 -3.70
N SER A 137 -17.37 14.90 -2.50
CA SER A 137 -17.36 13.99 -1.36
C SER A 137 -18.18 12.73 -1.64
N ARG A 138 -19.40 12.90 -2.21
CA ARG A 138 -20.27 11.77 -2.60
C ARG A 138 -19.65 10.94 -3.72
N ALA A 139 -19.03 11.58 -4.71
CA ALA A 139 -18.35 10.89 -5.79
C ALA A 139 -17.17 10.05 -5.26
N MET A 140 -16.38 10.58 -4.31
CA MET A 140 -15.29 9.83 -3.66
C MET A 140 -15.79 8.59 -2.90
N GLU A 141 -16.97 8.67 -2.25
CA GLU A 141 -17.57 7.51 -1.59
C GLU A 141 -17.97 6.43 -2.59
N VAL A 142 -18.55 6.83 -3.72
CA VAL A 142 -18.91 5.90 -4.82
C VAL A 142 -17.65 5.25 -5.40
N VAL A 143 -16.58 6.02 -5.62
CA VAL A 143 -15.29 5.50 -6.11
C VAL A 143 -14.67 4.54 -5.10
N ARG A 144 -14.75 4.79 -3.79
CA ARG A 144 -14.28 3.85 -2.74
C ARG A 144 -14.98 2.49 -2.85
N ARG A 145 -16.30 2.47 -3.09
CA ARG A 145 -17.05 1.23 -3.29
C ARG A 145 -16.64 0.51 -4.57
N LEU A 146 -16.33 1.24 -5.64
CA LEU A 146 -15.79 0.67 -6.86
C LEU A 146 -14.41 0.04 -6.63
N ASP A 147 -13.53 0.72 -5.91
CA ASP A 147 -12.22 0.20 -5.55
C ASP A 147 -12.32 -1.07 -4.70
N ALA A 148 -13.24 -1.14 -3.75
CA ALA A 148 -13.48 -2.34 -2.96
C ALA A 148 -13.86 -3.53 -3.86
N ILE A 149 -14.74 -3.34 -4.86
CA ILE A 149 -15.13 -4.40 -5.80
C ILE A 149 -13.98 -4.79 -6.73
N LEU A 150 -13.18 -3.85 -7.19
CA LEU A 150 -12.04 -4.12 -8.08
C LEU A 150 -10.89 -4.81 -7.33
N CYS A 151 -10.69 -4.47 -6.05
CA CYS A 151 -9.69 -5.07 -5.18
C CYS A 151 -10.15 -6.37 -4.51
N ASP A 152 -11.45 -6.69 -4.56
CA ASP A 152 -12.04 -7.93 -4.03
C ASP A 152 -11.82 -9.12 -5.01
N SER A 153 -10.61 -9.20 -5.57
CA SER A 153 -10.11 -10.43 -6.13
C SER A 153 -9.71 -11.32 -4.96
N GLU A 154 -10.62 -12.25 -4.60
CA GLU A 154 -10.38 -13.50 -3.87
C GLU A 154 -9.15 -13.48 -2.93
N LYS A 155 -9.19 -12.65 -1.88
CA LYS A 155 -8.37 -12.95 -0.71
C LYS A 155 -9.02 -14.16 -0.06
N ASN A 156 -8.58 -15.37 -0.45
CA ASN A 156 -8.85 -16.57 0.32
C ASN A 156 -8.36 -16.31 1.74
N VAL A 157 -9.29 -15.99 2.64
CA VAL A 157 -8.98 -15.70 4.05
C VAL A 157 -8.37 -16.93 4.72
N LEU A 158 -8.74 -18.12 4.24
CA LEU A 158 -8.18 -19.40 4.66
C LEU A 158 -7.28 -19.95 3.55
N ILE A 159 -5.98 -19.96 3.82
CA ILE A 159 -4.98 -20.53 2.93
C ILE A 159 -4.49 -21.83 3.58
N PRO A 160 -4.72 -23.00 2.96
CA PRO A 160 -4.17 -24.25 3.44
C PRO A 160 -2.65 -24.20 3.51
N VAL A 161 -2.07 -24.74 4.56
CA VAL A 161 -0.59 -24.79 4.74
C VAL A 161 0.11 -25.38 3.51
N LYS A 162 -0.50 -26.37 2.85
CA LYS A 162 0.03 -26.97 1.62
C LYS A 162 0.23 -25.91 0.52
N ASP A 163 -0.74 -25.02 0.33
CA ASP A 163 -0.67 -23.98 -0.71
C ASP A 163 0.39 -22.93 -0.36
N VAL A 164 0.56 -22.62 0.94
CA VAL A 164 1.65 -21.76 1.42
C VAL A 164 3.02 -22.38 1.13
N VAL A 165 3.18 -23.69 1.39
CA VAL A 165 4.42 -24.43 1.12
C VAL A 165 4.71 -24.47 -0.38
N MET A 166 3.72 -24.77 -1.22
CA MET A 166 3.90 -24.78 -2.69
C MET A 166 4.28 -23.41 -3.21
N SER A 167 3.57 -22.36 -2.78
CA SER A 167 3.90 -20.97 -3.12
C SER A 167 5.33 -20.58 -2.67
N TYR A 168 5.77 -21.05 -1.50
CA TYR A 168 7.13 -20.82 -1.03
C TYR A 168 8.17 -21.53 -1.89
N ILE A 169 7.92 -22.81 -2.26
CA ILE A 169 8.82 -23.60 -3.12
C ILE A 169 8.93 -22.93 -4.50
N ASP A 170 7.80 -22.61 -5.13
CA ASP A 170 7.76 -21.91 -6.43
C ASP A 170 8.53 -20.58 -6.36
N SER A 171 8.32 -19.85 -5.27
CA SER A 171 9.01 -18.60 -4.98
C SER A 171 10.52 -18.81 -4.76
N PHE A 172 10.90 -19.86 -4.04
CA PHE A 172 12.28 -20.18 -3.76
C PHE A 172 13.03 -20.67 -5.02
N GLU A 173 12.40 -21.50 -5.84
CA GLU A 173 12.96 -21.98 -7.11
C GLU A 173 13.13 -20.82 -8.10
N SER A 174 12.11 -19.96 -8.25
CA SER A 174 12.24 -18.73 -9.06
C SER A 174 13.27 -17.75 -8.48
N GLY A 175 13.42 -17.70 -7.17
CA GLY A 175 14.38 -16.85 -6.48
C GLY A 175 15.82 -17.31 -6.56
N LEU A 176 16.08 -18.60 -6.73
CA LEU A 176 17.42 -19.10 -7.07
C LEU A 176 17.88 -18.62 -8.44
N GLU A 177 16.95 -18.35 -9.35
CA GLU A 177 17.23 -17.81 -10.69
C GLU A 177 17.16 -16.27 -10.74
N GLN A 178 16.33 -15.60 -9.92
CA GLN A 178 16.00 -14.17 -10.09
C GLN A 178 16.02 -13.31 -8.80
N ASN A 179 16.49 -13.77 -7.65
CA ASN A 179 16.44 -13.02 -6.39
C ASN A 179 15.03 -12.50 -6.04
N LEU A 180 14.27 -13.23 -5.31
CA LEU A 180 12.83 -13.04 -4.99
C LEU A 180 12.39 -11.65 -4.52
N ASP A 181 13.22 -10.93 -3.85
CA ASP A 181 13.07 -9.54 -3.43
C ASP A 181 14.47 -9.05 -3.09
N PRO A 182 15.28 -8.69 -4.10
CA PRO A 182 16.64 -8.28 -3.87
C PRO A 182 16.66 -7.07 -2.94
N ALA A 183 17.42 -7.19 -1.85
CA ALA A 183 17.61 -6.09 -0.95
C ALA A 183 18.34 -4.95 -1.65
N VAL A 184 17.85 -3.73 -1.46
CA VAL A 184 18.49 -2.53 -1.99
C VAL A 184 19.33 -1.91 -0.88
N SER A 185 20.63 -1.71 -1.14
CA SER A 185 21.54 -1.10 -0.17
C SER A 185 21.06 0.30 0.24
N THR A 186 21.13 0.59 1.53
CA THR A 186 20.84 1.92 2.10
C THR A 186 21.95 2.93 1.80
N GLY A 187 23.14 2.44 1.44
CA GLY A 187 24.36 3.23 1.34
C GLY A 187 25.01 3.50 2.70
N ILE A 188 24.58 2.83 3.75
CA ILE A 188 25.17 2.82 5.10
C ILE A 188 25.42 1.34 5.44
N GLU A 189 26.69 0.94 5.49
CA GLU A 189 27.08 -0.48 5.61
C GLU A 189 26.53 -1.13 6.88
N GLU A 190 26.59 -0.43 8.00
CA GLU A 190 26.08 -0.93 9.27
C GLU A 190 24.54 -1.08 9.27
N MET A 191 23.83 -0.22 8.57
CA MET A 191 22.37 -0.34 8.38
C MET A 191 22.02 -1.54 7.51
N ASP A 192 22.79 -1.77 6.45
CA ASP A 192 22.62 -2.92 5.57
C ASP A 192 22.83 -4.24 6.30
N LYS A 193 23.83 -4.30 7.21
CA LYS A 193 24.05 -5.47 8.08
C LYS A 193 22.85 -5.74 8.99
N VAL A 194 22.25 -4.70 9.55
CA VAL A 194 21.06 -4.81 10.41
C VAL A 194 19.82 -5.26 9.62
N LEU A 195 19.67 -4.78 8.39
CA LEU A 195 18.59 -5.13 7.48
C LEU A 195 18.84 -6.41 6.68
N VAL A 196 19.92 -7.15 7.01
CA VAL A 196 20.28 -8.41 6.33
C VAL A 196 20.43 -8.21 4.82
N GLY A 197 21.22 -7.19 4.45
CA GLY A 197 21.58 -6.85 3.07
C GLY A 197 20.91 -5.61 2.50
N GLY A 198 20.02 -4.94 3.21
CA GLY A 198 19.39 -3.69 2.78
C GLY A 198 17.87 -3.68 2.83
N ILE A 199 17.28 -2.71 2.15
CA ILE A 199 15.82 -2.43 2.15
C ILE A 199 15.08 -3.52 1.38
N ARG A 200 13.98 -4.01 1.95
CA ARG A 200 12.99 -4.87 1.31
C ARG A 200 11.58 -4.28 1.48
N ARG A 201 10.55 -5.06 1.14
CA ARG A 201 9.14 -4.64 1.25
C ARG A 201 8.66 -4.57 2.71
N GLU A 202 9.18 -3.62 3.47
CA GLU A 202 8.98 -3.43 4.90
C GLU A 202 8.38 -2.06 5.21
N TYR A 203 7.75 -1.92 6.36
CA TYR A 203 7.42 -0.62 6.93
C TYR A 203 8.58 -0.16 7.83
N ILE A 204 9.31 0.83 7.36
CA ILE A 204 10.44 1.46 8.05
C ILE A 204 9.98 2.78 8.66
N LEU A 205 9.97 2.87 9.97
CA LEU A 205 9.73 4.09 10.71
C LEU A 205 11.06 4.74 11.09
N ILE A 206 11.18 6.07 10.88
CA ILE A 206 12.41 6.83 11.18
C ILE A 206 12.08 7.92 12.19
N GLY A 207 12.47 7.73 13.45
CA GLY A 207 12.28 8.69 14.53
C GLY A 207 13.51 9.57 14.77
N GLY A 208 13.27 10.81 15.14
CA GLY A 208 14.33 11.73 15.58
C GLY A 208 13.77 13.08 16.00
N ARG A 209 14.55 13.84 16.77
CA ARG A 209 14.21 15.22 17.13
C ARG A 209 14.20 16.11 15.87
N GLN A 210 13.71 17.32 16.00
CA GLN A 210 13.82 18.32 14.93
C GLN A 210 15.30 18.54 14.57
N GLY A 211 15.62 18.65 13.30
CA GLY A 211 17.00 18.86 12.84
C GLY A 211 17.91 17.63 12.85
N HIS A 212 17.47 16.45 13.33
CA HIS A 212 18.30 15.23 13.36
C HIS A 212 18.39 14.50 12.01
N GLY A 213 17.76 15.00 10.93
CA GLY A 213 17.93 14.43 9.59
C GLY A 213 16.97 13.29 9.23
N LYS A 214 15.78 13.23 9.84
CA LYS A 214 14.75 12.22 9.51
C LYS A 214 14.39 12.18 8.03
N THR A 215 13.99 13.33 7.49
CA THR A 215 13.69 13.52 6.06
C THR A 215 14.88 13.19 5.18
N LEU A 216 16.10 13.58 5.61
CA LEU A 216 17.34 13.27 4.89
C LEU A 216 17.54 11.76 4.75
N LEU A 217 17.41 11.01 5.84
CA LEU A 217 17.54 9.55 5.80
C LEU A 217 16.41 8.93 4.96
N ALA A 218 15.16 9.35 5.15
CA ALA A 218 14.02 8.84 4.37
C ALA A 218 14.22 9.04 2.86
N MET A 219 14.66 10.24 2.44
CA MET A 219 14.94 10.53 1.04
C MET A 219 16.18 9.79 0.52
N GLN A 220 17.20 9.55 1.36
CA GLN A 220 18.33 8.70 0.98
C GLN A 220 17.88 7.27 0.67
N LEU A 221 17.05 6.68 1.52
CA LEU A 221 16.52 5.34 1.29
C LEU A 221 15.64 5.30 0.02
N ALA A 222 14.76 6.29 -0.15
CA ALA A 222 13.92 6.42 -1.34
C ALA A 222 14.75 6.57 -2.63
N GLY A 223 15.78 7.42 -2.60
CA GLY A 223 16.71 7.61 -3.71
C GLY A 223 17.44 6.32 -4.10
N LYS A 224 17.88 5.52 -3.12
CA LYS A 224 18.49 4.21 -3.39
C LYS A 224 17.52 3.25 -4.08
N LEU A 225 16.26 3.22 -3.64
CA LEU A 225 15.22 2.44 -4.30
C LEU A 225 14.95 2.94 -5.73
N ALA A 226 14.90 4.25 -5.94
CA ALA A 226 14.68 4.86 -7.26
C ALA A 226 15.85 4.58 -8.23
N VAL A 227 17.10 4.64 -7.77
CA VAL A 227 18.30 4.29 -8.56
C VAL A 227 18.28 2.81 -8.95
N ASP A 228 17.77 1.92 -8.08
CA ASP A 228 17.55 0.49 -8.37
C ASP A 228 16.39 0.23 -9.37
N GLY A 229 15.74 1.28 -9.87
CA GLY A 229 14.64 1.19 -10.82
C GLY A 229 13.28 0.87 -10.19
N ARG A 230 13.15 1.00 -8.88
CA ARG A 230 11.90 0.79 -8.15
C ARG A 230 10.96 1.98 -8.36
N ARG A 231 9.68 1.68 -8.58
CA ARG A 231 8.64 2.69 -8.74
C ARG A 231 8.17 3.24 -7.40
N GLY A 232 8.13 4.57 -7.25
CA GLY A 232 7.87 5.23 -5.99
C GLY A 232 6.74 6.25 -5.99
N LEU A 233 6.15 6.46 -4.79
CA LEU A 233 5.27 7.57 -4.47
C LEU A 233 5.80 8.28 -3.24
N ILE A 234 6.08 9.57 -3.35
CA ILE A 234 6.55 10.42 -2.24
C ILE A 234 5.48 11.45 -1.92
N VAL A 235 5.03 11.45 -0.67
CA VAL A 235 4.07 12.42 -0.14
C VAL A 235 4.83 13.38 0.76
N GLY A 236 4.96 14.62 0.32
CA GLY A 236 5.68 15.69 1.02
C GLY A 236 4.73 16.75 1.55
N TYR A 237 4.70 16.92 2.87
CA TYR A 237 3.91 17.96 3.54
C TYR A 237 4.70 19.23 3.82
N GLU A 238 6.02 19.12 4.07
CA GLU A 238 6.88 20.25 4.40
C GLU A 238 7.69 20.76 3.20
N MET A 239 7.99 19.89 2.25
CA MET A 239 8.92 20.19 1.16
C MET A 239 8.27 20.01 -0.19
N SER A 240 8.56 20.94 -1.10
CA SER A 240 8.16 20.80 -2.50
C SER A 240 8.95 19.71 -3.23
N ALA A 241 8.35 19.14 -4.29
CA ALA A 241 8.99 18.13 -5.12
C ALA A 241 10.35 18.62 -5.68
N ILE A 242 10.43 19.91 -6.06
CA ILE A 242 11.68 20.49 -6.54
C ILE A 242 12.75 20.58 -5.45
N GLN A 243 12.37 20.86 -4.20
CA GLN A 243 13.31 20.86 -3.07
C GLN A 243 13.83 19.46 -2.77
N MET A 244 12.98 18.44 -2.88
CA MET A 244 13.39 17.05 -2.74
C MET A 244 14.34 16.66 -3.88
N LEU A 245 13.99 16.98 -5.12
CA LEU A 245 14.83 16.73 -6.30
C LEU A 245 16.23 17.37 -6.15
N MET A 246 16.32 18.62 -5.68
CA MET A 246 17.62 19.29 -5.47
C MET A 246 18.50 18.56 -4.44
N ARG A 247 17.89 17.97 -3.40
CA ARG A 247 18.60 17.18 -2.40
C ARG A 247 19.09 15.85 -2.98
N ASP A 248 18.24 15.21 -3.80
CA ASP A 248 18.62 13.98 -4.49
C ASP A 248 19.74 14.23 -5.50
N LEU A 249 19.69 15.34 -6.23
CA LEU A 249 20.79 15.76 -7.12
C LEU A 249 22.10 16.00 -6.36
N ALA A 250 22.06 16.67 -5.20
CA ALA A 250 23.26 16.87 -4.39
C ALA A 250 23.86 15.53 -3.95
N ARG A 251 23.02 14.57 -3.56
CA ARG A 251 23.43 13.24 -3.13
C ARG A 251 24.03 12.44 -4.27
N GLU A 252 23.36 12.39 -5.42
CA GLU A 252 23.75 11.54 -6.55
C GLU A 252 24.94 12.12 -7.35
N THR A 253 25.06 13.45 -7.42
CA THR A 253 26.14 14.09 -8.17
C THR A 253 27.38 14.40 -7.34
N GLY A 254 27.27 14.40 -6.00
CA GLY A 254 28.33 14.87 -5.11
C GLY A 254 28.55 16.40 -5.16
N ILE A 255 27.63 17.16 -5.77
CA ILE A 255 27.67 18.61 -5.81
C ILE A 255 26.95 19.16 -4.56
N PRO A 256 27.59 20.04 -3.76
CA PRO A 256 26.95 20.58 -2.56
C PRO A 256 25.59 21.22 -2.83
N LEU A 257 24.62 20.98 -1.94
CA LEU A 257 23.24 21.45 -2.09
C LEU A 257 23.13 22.96 -2.35
N ASN A 258 23.97 23.78 -1.70
CA ASN A 258 23.99 25.23 -1.92
C ASN A 258 24.34 25.61 -3.37
N GLN A 259 25.19 24.81 -4.04
CA GLN A 259 25.49 24.99 -5.47
C GLN A 259 24.32 24.48 -6.34
N VAL A 260 23.74 23.34 -6.03
CA VAL A 260 22.55 22.83 -6.74
C VAL A 260 21.38 23.82 -6.64
N MET A 261 21.20 24.47 -5.49
CA MET A 261 20.17 25.49 -5.27
C MET A 261 20.52 26.87 -5.91
N GLY A 262 21.68 27.01 -6.52
CA GLY A 262 22.13 28.30 -7.09
C GLY A 262 22.48 29.36 -6.05
N ARG A 263 22.65 29.00 -4.76
CA ARG A 263 23.05 29.94 -3.70
C ARG A 263 24.53 30.30 -3.76
N THR A 264 25.34 29.38 -4.29
CA THR A 264 26.77 29.61 -4.59
C THR A 264 27.01 29.20 -6.05
N PRO A 265 27.94 29.89 -6.76
CA PRO A 265 28.21 29.61 -8.17
C PRO A 265 28.66 28.16 -8.38
N LEU A 266 28.25 27.57 -9.51
CA LEU A 266 28.84 26.32 -10.01
C LEU A 266 30.21 26.65 -10.58
N GLU A 267 31.27 26.08 -9.96
CA GLU A 267 32.63 26.32 -10.40
C GLU A 267 33.06 25.27 -11.45
N GLY A 268 33.36 25.78 -12.66
CA GLY A 268 33.93 25.03 -13.76
C GLY A 268 32.91 24.27 -14.62
N ALA A 269 33.26 24.07 -15.89
CA ALA A 269 32.43 23.37 -16.88
C ALA A 269 32.13 21.92 -16.49
N HIS A 270 33.05 21.26 -15.79
CA HIS A 270 32.89 19.88 -15.31
C HIS A 270 31.72 19.74 -14.32
N THR A 271 31.56 20.70 -13.40
CA THR A 271 30.46 20.72 -12.42
C THR A 271 29.11 20.85 -13.09
N VAL A 272 29.00 21.75 -14.10
CA VAL A 272 27.77 21.90 -14.90
C VAL A 272 27.45 20.61 -15.67
N GLN A 273 28.46 19.99 -16.27
CA GLN A 273 28.26 18.69 -16.96
C GLN A 273 27.81 17.58 -16.00
N THR A 274 28.38 17.52 -14.80
CA THR A 274 28.01 16.53 -13.77
C THR A 274 26.57 16.75 -13.31
N LEU A 275 26.17 18.00 -13.08
CA LEU A 275 24.78 18.34 -12.73
C LEU A 275 23.80 17.95 -13.85
N THR A 276 24.15 18.26 -15.11
CA THR A 276 23.34 17.90 -16.27
C THR A 276 23.20 16.39 -16.43
N ARG A 277 24.29 15.62 -16.22
CA ARG A 277 24.22 14.16 -16.23
C ARG A 277 23.34 13.61 -15.10
N GLY A 278 23.43 14.19 -13.90
CA GLY A 278 22.56 13.83 -12.78
C GLY A 278 21.07 14.05 -13.07
N LEU A 279 20.74 15.23 -13.65
CA LEU A 279 19.37 15.53 -14.07
C LEU A 279 18.85 14.55 -15.12
N ASN A 280 19.64 14.25 -16.14
CA ASN A 280 19.25 13.28 -17.17
C ASN A 280 19.10 11.88 -16.58
N MET A 281 20.00 11.46 -15.69
CA MET A 281 19.91 10.16 -15.03
C MET A 281 18.61 10.02 -14.21
N ILE A 282 18.25 11.06 -13.44
CA ILE A 282 17.01 11.07 -12.68
C ILE A 282 15.79 11.06 -13.62
N ALA A 283 15.78 11.91 -14.65
CA ALA A 283 14.68 12.02 -15.59
C ALA A 283 14.42 10.73 -16.36
N ASP A 284 15.48 10.00 -16.74
CA ASP A 284 15.40 8.83 -17.59
C ASP A 284 15.15 7.52 -16.79
N LYS A 285 15.65 7.46 -15.54
CA LYS A 285 15.66 6.20 -14.78
C LYS A 285 14.67 6.14 -13.62
N TRP A 286 14.31 7.30 -13.04
CA TRP A 286 13.44 7.31 -11.87
C TRP A 286 11.97 7.31 -12.24
N ASP A 287 11.27 6.27 -11.85
CA ASP A 287 9.79 6.19 -11.95
C ASP A 287 9.19 6.59 -10.59
N VAL A 288 9.35 7.87 -10.23
CA VAL A 288 8.91 8.42 -8.93
C VAL A 288 7.86 9.51 -9.13
N HIS A 289 6.80 9.43 -8.37
CA HIS A 289 5.68 10.35 -8.39
C HIS A 289 5.61 11.11 -7.06
N PHE A 290 5.21 12.36 -7.10
CA PHE A 290 5.09 13.22 -5.92
C PHE A 290 3.64 13.64 -5.70
N ILE A 291 3.23 13.68 -4.43
CA ILE A 291 2.06 14.41 -3.97
C ILE A 291 2.57 15.60 -3.16
N GLU A 292 2.31 16.80 -3.67
CA GLU A 292 2.71 18.08 -3.08
C GLU A 292 1.46 18.88 -2.70
N ASP A 293 0.77 18.41 -1.66
CA ASP A 293 -0.42 19.04 -1.12
C ASP A 293 -0.39 18.94 0.42
N PRO A 294 -0.26 20.07 1.15
CA PRO A 294 -0.20 20.06 2.61
C PRO A 294 -1.51 19.60 3.28
N PHE A 295 -2.59 19.49 2.52
CA PHE A 295 -3.92 19.07 3.01
C PHE A 295 -4.32 17.68 2.53
N VAL A 296 -3.43 16.94 1.86
CA VAL A 296 -3.75 15.62 1.34
C VAL A 296 -4.09 14.66 2.49
N THR A 297 -5.26 14.02 2.39
CA THR A 297 -5.74 13.06 3.41
C THR A 297 -5.23 11.64 3.12
N MET A 298 -5.31 10.76 4.12
CA MET A 298 -4.94 9.35 3.97
C MET A 298 -5.75 8.66 2.84
N GLU A 299 -7.02 9.00 2.70
CA GLU A 299 -7.89 8.45 1.66
C GLU A 299 -7.43 8.84 0.27
N THR A 300 -7.02 10.10 0.11
CA THR A 300 -6.50 10.63 -1.16
C THR A 300 -5.15 9.99 -1.49
N ILE A 301 -4.25 9.86 -0.51
CA ILE A 301 -2.98 9.12 -0.68
C ILE A 301 -3.26 7.70 -1.14
N ALA A 302 -4.18 7.00 -0.47
CA ALA A 302 -4.54 5.62 -0.83
C ALA A 302 -5.14 5.51 -2.24
N ALA A 303 -5.97 6.47 -2.65
CA ALA A 303 -6.54 6.51 -3.99
C ALA A 303 -5.45 6.67 -5.07
N HIS A 304 -4.51 7.62 -4.89
CA HIS A 304 -3.40 7.83 -5.81
C HIS A 304 -2.45 6.63 -5.85
N ALA A 305 -2.09 6.07 -4.69
CA ALA A 305 -1.22 4.89 -4.61
C ALA A 305 -1.82 3.69 -5.35
N ARG A 306 -3.12 3.41 -5.16
CA ARG A 306 -3.82 2.34 -5.89
C ARG A 306 -3.94 2.63 -7.38
N ALA A 307 -4.20 3.88 -7.78
CA ALA A 307 -4.26 4.27 -9.18
C ALA A 307 -2.91 4.06 -9.89
N LEU A 308 -1.80 4.47 -9.27
CA LEU A 308 -0.45 4.20 -9.77
C LEU A 308 -0.16 2.71 -9.83
N HIS A 309 -0.48 1.96 -8.78
CA HIS A 309 -0.24 0.52 -8.70
C HIS A 309 -1.00 -0.28 -9.78
N ARG A 310 -2.22 0.16 -10.17
CA ARG A 310 -2.99 -0.47 -11.27
C ARG A 310 -2.32 -0.33 -12.63
N ILE A 311 -1.60 0.76 -12.86
CA ILE A 311 -0.88 0.98 -14.14
C ILE A 311 0.38 0.10 -14.18
N LYS A 312 1.16 0.13 -13.10
CA LYS A 312 2.37 -0.66 -12.89
C LYS A 312 2.60 -0.80 -11.39
N PRO A 313 3.03 -1.95 -10.88
CA PRO A 313 3.27 -2.16 -9.45
C PRO A 313 4.06 -1.03 -8.81
N LEU A 314 3.59 -0.56 -7.66
CA LEU A 314 4.28 0.44 -6.83
C LEU A 314 5.20 -0.30 -5.85
N ASP A 315 6.49 0.00 -5.87
CA ASP A 315 7.50 -0.71 -5.09
C ASP A 315 7.79 -0.02 -3.76
N PHE A 316 7.66 1.32 -3.67
CA PHE A 316 7.84 2.02 -2.41
C PHE A 316 6.98 3.27 -2.27
N MET A 317 6.76 3.66 -1.01
CA MET A 317 6.09 4.90 -0.63
C MET A 317 6.86 5.59 0.48
N VAL A 318 6.90 6.92 0.43
CA VAL A 318 7.38 7.78 1.51
C VAL A 318 6.26 8.71 1.95
N VAL A 319 6.04 8.85 3.26
CA VAL A 319 5.08 9.81 3.85
C VAL A 319 5.84 10.67 4.86
N ASP A 320 6.22 11.87 4.44
CA ASP A 320 7.10 12.76 5.22
C ASP A 320 6.35 14.02 5.70
N TYR A 321 5.99 14.09 6.97
CA TYR A 321 6.07 13.09 8.04
C TYR A 321 4.68 12.80 8.62
N LEU A 322 4.56 11.67 9.31
CA LEU A 322 3.27 11.11 9.74
C LEU A 322 2.34 12.07 10.48
N GLN A 323 2.88 12.92 11.37
CA GLN A 323 2.06 13.82 12.18
C GLN A 323 1.44 14.98 11.39
N LEU A 324 1.84 15.21 10.14
CA LEU A 324 1.26 16.25 9.28
C LEU A 324 0.09 15.74 8.43
N VAL A 325 -0.11 14.43 8.35
CA VAL A 325 -1.28 13.87 7.66
C VAL A 325 -2.55 14.37 8.35
N PRO A 326 -3.46 15.08 7.64
CA PRO A 326 -4.69 15.55 8.24
C PRO A 326 -5.51 14.40 8.82
N LEU A 327 -5.79 14.49 10.11
CA LEU A 327 -6.61 13.51 10.82
C LEU A 327 -8.07 13.96 10.77
N HIS A 328 -8.99 13.04 10.48
CA HIS A 328 -10.41 13.34 10.58
C HIS A 328 -10.79 13.67 12.01
N ASN A 329 -10.88 14.95 12.31
CA ASN A 329 -11.18 15.43 13.66
C ASN A 329 -12.68 15.24 13.96
N THR A 330 -13.04 14.06 14.46
CA THR A 330 -14.44 13.80 14.94
C THR A 330 -14.66 14.43 16.34
N GLY A 331 -13.70 15.21 16.83
CA GLY A 331 -13.81 15.96 18.09
C GLY A 331 -13.78 15.12 19.37
N LYS A 332 -13.67 13.79 19.27
CA LYS A 332 -13.77 12.86 20.43
C LYS A 332 -12.59 11.92 20.61
N GLU A 333 -11.76 11.71 19.59
CA GLU A 333 -10.62 10.79 19.70
C GLU A 333 -9.34 11.52 20.07
N ARG A 334 -8.55 10.89 20.96
CA ARG A 334 -7.23 11.39 21.38
C ARG A 334 -6.25 11.28 20.19
N GLU A 335 -5.33 12.23 20.11
CA GLU A 335 -4.31 12.33 19.04
C GLU A 335 -3.47 11.04 18.91
N ASP A 336 -3.15 10.37 20.03
CA ASP A 336 -2.39 9.13 20.03
C ASP A 336 -3.14 7.96 19.35
N ILE A 337 -4.46 7.90 19.51
CA ILE A 337 -5.31 6.89 18.87
C ILE A 337 -5.40 7.17 17.36
N GLN A 338 -5.56 8.43 16.99
CA GLN A 338 -5.65 8.83 15.58
C GLN A 338 -4.34 8.53 14.82
N LEU A 339 -3.17 8.84 15.41
CA LEU A 339 -1.87 8.52 14.85
C LEU A 339 -1.63 7.00 14.75
N LYS A 340 -2.13 6.22 15.72
CA LYS A 340 -2.12 4.76 15.62
C LYS A 340 -2.96 4.28 14.44
N ASN A 341 -4.20 4.76 14.32
CA ASN A 341 -5.12 4.39 13.25
C ASN A 341 -4.54 4.75 11.87
N LEU A 342 -3.85 5.88 11.77
CA LEU A 342 -3.12 6.29 10.56
C LEU A 342 -2.00 5.30 10.23
N SER A 343 -1.15 4.96 11.20
CA SER A 343 -0.06 4.00 11.01
C SER A 343 -0.57 2.62 10.61
N ASP A 344 -1.66 2.16 11.24
CA ASP A 344 -2.32 0.90 10.90
C ASP A 344 -2.92 0.93 9.48
N SER A 345 -3.47 2.06 9.05
CA SER A 345 -4.02 2.24 7.70
C SER A 345 -2.92 2.23 6.64
N LEU A 346 -1.81 2.88 6.91
CA LEU A 346 -0.61 2.85 6.06
C LEU A 346 -0.03 1.44 5.93
N GLU A 347 0.05 0.69 7.03
CA GLU A 347 0.52 -0.70 7.01
C GLU A 347 -0.41 -1.62 6.22
N ARG A 348 -1.73 -1.45 6.34
CA ARG A 348 -2.70 -2.19 5.52
C ARG A 348 -2.50 -1.88 4.03
N MET A 349 -2.39 -0.59 3.69
CA MET A 349 -2.15 -0.17 2.31
C MET A 349 -0.83 -0.71 1.78
N ARG A 350 0.25 -0.64 2.56
CA ARG A 350 1.55 -1.23 2.22
C ARG A 350 1.43 -2.73 1.88
N LYS A 351 0.72 -3.50 2.73
CA LYS A 351 0.47 -4.93 2.51
C LYS A 351 -0.34 -5.19 1.25
N ASP A 352 -1.38 -4.38 1.04
CA ASP A 352 -2.26 -4.51 -0.14
C ASP A 352 -1.49 -4.25 -1.44
N LEU A 353 -0.57 -3.28 -1.44
CA LEU A 353 0.26 -2.93 -2.58
C LEU A 353 1.56 -3.75 -2.68
N GLY A 354 1.93 -4.49 -1.62
CA GLY A 354 3.18 -5.24 -1.59
C GLY A 354 4.43 -4.36 -1.71
N CYS A 355 4.43 -3.14 -1.17
CA CYS A 355 5.50 -2.16 -1.33
C CYS A 355 6.29 -1.93 -0.03
N THR A 356 7.43 -1.23 -0.13
CA THR A 356 8.14 -0.64 1.00
C THR A 356 7.43 0.62 1.45
N LEU A 357 7.29 0.85 2.76
CA LEU A 357 6.81 2.10 3.32
C LEU A 357 7.89 2.73 4.20
N ILE A 358 8.24 3.98 3.94
CA ILE A 358 9.18 4.76 4.73
C ILE A 358 8.43 5.95 5.32
N ALA A 359 8.41 6.07 6.65
CA ALA A 359 7.70 7.15 7.31
C ALA A 359 8.57 7.78 8.41
N PRO A 360 8.99 9.02 8.23
CA PRO A 360 9.55 9.83 9.31
C PRO A 360 8.50 10.13 10.39
N VAL A 361 8.96 10.21 11.64
CA VAL A 361 8.15 10.59 12.80
C VAL A 361 8.96 11.48 13.74
N GLN A 362 8.36 12.55 14.23
CA GLN A 362 9.03 13.45 15.15
C GLN A 362 8.97 12.91 16.58
N LEU A 363 10.11 12.94 17.25
CA LEU A 363 10.24 12.60 18.67
C LEU A 363 10.29 13.89 19.50
N ASN A 364 9.83 13.79 20.77
CA ASN A 364 10.02 14.84 21.76
C ASN A 364 11.48 14.85 22.28
N ASP A 365 11.78 15.76 23.21
CA ASP A 365 13.12 15.89 23.80
C ASP A 365 13.54 14.68 24.64
N ASP A 366 12.60 13.90 25.14
CA ASP A 366 12.88 12.64 25.83
C ASP A 366 13.15 11.46 24.86
N GLY A 367 13.12 11.72 23.55
CA GLY A 367 13.31 10.71 22.52
C GLY A 367 12.13 9.73 22.39
N LEU A 368 10.96 10.12 22.89
CA LEU A 368 9.72 9.37 22.77
C LEU A 368 8.85 9.95 21.65
N ILE A 369 8.07 9.10 20.99
CA ILE A 369 7.04 9.59 20.08
C ILE A 369 5.99 10.28 20.95
N ARG A 370 5.76 11.57 20.67
CA ARG A 370 4.83 12.40 21.43
C ARG A 370 3.47 11.72 21.43
N ASN A 371 3.02 11.32 22.62
CA ASN A 371 1.72 10.71 22.88
C ASN A 371 1.36 9.39 22.16
N ALA A 372 2.31 8.67 21.52
CA ALA A 372 1.92 7.56 20.67
C ALA A 372 2.91 6.37 20.64
N ARG A 373 3.13 5.71 21.78
CA ARG A 373 3.87 4.42 21.79
C ARG A 373 3.24 3.37 20.89
N SER A 374 1.94 3.42 20.72
CA SER A 374 1.17 2.48 19.92
C SER A 374 1.42 2.57 18.39
N ILE A 375 2.01 3.66 17.88
CA ILE A 375 2.50 3.73 16.48
C ILE A 375 3.54 2.64 16.21
N LEU A 376 4.33 2.23 17.20
CA LEU A 376 5.39 1.25 17.06
C LEU A 376 4.88 -0.18 16.85
N ASP A 377 3.58 -0.43 16.95
CA ASP A 377 3.02 -1.76 16.76
C ASP A 377 3.06 -2.17 15.27
N SER A 378 2.78 -1.24 14.35
CA SER A 378 2.65 -1.51 12.90
C SER A 378 3.98 -1.67 12.18
N PRO A 379 5.03 -0.80 12.32
CA PRO A 379 6.28 -0.93 11.58
C PRO A 379 7.00 -2.25 11.87
N GLN A 380 7.67 -2.78 10.86
CA GLN A 380 8.59 -3.91 11.00
C GLN A 380 9.94 -3.46 11.52
N VAL A 381 10.37 -2.25 11.13
CA VAL A 381 11.67 -1.68 11.52
C VAL A 381 11.46 -0.27 12.07
N PHE A 382 12.12 0.05 13.18
CA PHE A 382 12.15 1.40 13.73
C PHE A 382 13.58 1.84 14.03
N PHE A 383 14.02 2.82 13.27
CA PHE A 383 15.29 3.52 13.49
C PHE A 383 15.08 4.81 14.26
N ARG A 384 15.93 5.07 15.26
CA ARG A 384 15.97 6.33 15.97
C ARG A 384 17.30 7.02 15.71
N ILE A 385 17.24 8.24 15.15
CA ILE A 385 18.41 9.07 14.89
C ILE A 385 18.67 9.92 16.14
N GLU A 386 19.89 9.85 16.66
CA GLU A 386 20.39 10.65 17.76
C GLU A 386 21.69 11.33 17.32
N MET A 387 21.63 12.65 17.08
CA MET A 387 22.84 13.43 16.73
C MET A 387 23.50 13.93 17.97
N ASP A 388 24.83 14.02 17.93
CA ASP A 388 25.62 14.61 19.00
C ASP A 388 25.30 16.11 19.09
N GLU A 389 25.26 16.65 20.29
CA GLU A 389 25.08 18.08 20.52
C GLU A 389 26.45 18.76 20.54
N VAL A 390 26.56 19.89 19.85
CA VAL A 390 27.77 20.73 19.78
C VAL A 390 27.41 22.15 20.18
N GLU A 391 28.30 22.83 20.87
CA GLU A 391 28.10 24.23 21.23
C GLU A 391 28.28 25.11 19.98
N GLY A 392 27.23 25.83 19.60
CA GLY A 392 27.24 26.80 18.49
C GLY A 392 28.01 28.08 18.82
N GLU A 393 28.22 28.94 17.82
CA GLU A 393 28.94 30.19 17.98
C GLU A 393 28.27 31.21 18.94
N ASP A 394 26.97 31.04 19.17
CA ASP A 394 26.15 31.85 20.10
C ASP A 394 26.04 31.21 21.51
N GLY A 395 26.77 30.12 21.77
CA GLY A 395 26.73 29.37 23.03
C GLY A 395 25.49 28.50 23.20
N GLN A 396 24.63 28.37 22.16
CA GLN A 396 23.50 27.45 22.18
C GLN A 396 23.94 26.06 21.69
N MET A 397 23.31 25.01 22.27
CA MET A 397 23.57 23.64 21.82
C MET A 397 22.84 23.37 20.49
N GLU A 398 23.59 23.02 19.48
CA GLU A 398 23.10 22.66 18.16
C GLU A 398 23.34 21.19 17.85
N SER A 399 22.56 20.65 16.91
CA SER A 399 22.76 19.30 16.36
C SER A 399 24.05 19.24 15.52
N GLY A 400 25.01 18.45 15.96
CA GLY A 400 26.28 18.22 15.25
C GLY A 400 26.09 17.38 13.97
N ASP A 401 27.22 17.12 13.29
CA ASP A 401 27.22 16.31 12.09
C ASP A 401 27.46 14.81 12.38
N TYR A 402 27.94 14.47 13.55
CA TYR A 402 28.12 13.09 14.02
C TYR A 402 26.96 12.68 14.91
N GLY A 403 26.66 11.40 14.92
CA GLY A 403 25.59 10.85 15.74
C GLY A 403 25.53 9.34 15.66
N LYS A 404 24.42 8.77 16.07
CA LYS A 404 24.16 7.34 15.97
C LYS A 404 22.74 7.08 15.50
N ILE A 405 22.57 5.98 14.79
CA ILE A 405 21.26 5.42 14.49
C ILE A 405 21.08 4.20 15.39
N LYS A 406 20.03 4.25 16.20
CA LYS A 406 19.63 3.15 17.09
C LYS A 406 18.50 2.36 16.44
N VAL A 407 18.66 1.04 16.40
CA VAL A 407 17.66 0.06 15.96
C VAL A 407 16.76 -0.25 17.15
N CYS A 408 15.62 0.43 17.26
CA CYS A 408 14.70 0.25 18.38
C CYS A 408 13.76 -0.94 18.18
N LYS A 409 13.44 -1.27 16.91
CA LYS A 409 12.65 -2.44 16.51
C LYS A 409 13.17 -2.98 15.18
N ASN A 410 13.30 -4.28 15.08
CA ASN A 410 13.56 -5.00 13.85
C ASN A 410 12.95 -6.40 13.97
N ARG A 411 11.95 -6.71 13.15
CA ARG A 411 11.27 -8.03 13.17
C ARG A 411 12.11 -9.13 12.54
N TYR A 412 13.10 -8.77 11.73
CA TYR A 412 13.89 -9.71 10.92
C TYR A 412 15.35 -9.84 11.36
N GLY A 413 15.76 -9.05 12.36
CA GLY A 413 17.16 -9.00 12.78
C GLY A 413 17.36 -8.54 14.21
N ARG A 414 18.54 -8.00 14.49
CA ARG A 414 18.92 -7.55 15.85
C ARG A 414 18.19 -6.28 16.23
N ASN A 415 17.73 -6.25 17.50
CA ASN A 415 17.15 -5.08 18.16
C ASN A 415 18.13 -4.48 19.15
N ASN A 416 17.92 -3.23 19.51
CA ASN A 416 18.70 -2.50 20.53
C ASN A 416 20.20 -2.40 20.22
N VAL A 417 20.55 -2.46 18.95
CA VAL A 417 21.90 -2.15 18.46
C VAL A 417 21.96 -0.71 17.99
N SER A 418 23.13 -0.10 18.00
CA SER A 418 23.35 1.24 17.45
C SER A 418 24.69 1.28 16.73
N PHE A 419 24.78 2.10 15.71
CA PHE A 419 25.98 2.34 14.92
C PHE A 419 26.18 3.83 14.71
N ARG A 420 27.44 4.23 14.59
CA ARG A 420 27.84 5.63 14.36
C ARG A 420 27.60 6.03 12.93
N VAL A 421 27.19 7.27 12.71
CA VAL A 421 26.99 7.84 11.39
C VAL A 421 27.53 9.28 11.35
N PHE A 422 27.96 9.68 10.17
CA PHE A 422 28.26 11.06 9.82
C PHE A 422 27.15 11.60 8.92
N ARG A 423 26.57 12.76 9.30
CA ARG A 423 25.59 13.47 8.49
C ARG A 423 26.31 14.45 7.57
N ASN A 424 26.46 14.10 6.31
CA ASN A 424 26.98 15.00 5.28
C ASN A 424 25.88 15.95 4.80
N GLY A 425 25.72 17.06 5.51
CA GLY A 425 24.69 18.06 5.22
C GLY A 425 24.82 18.65 3.81
N PRO A 426 26.00 19.06 3.33
CA PRO A 426 26.20 19.52 1.96
C PRO A 426 25.74 18.53 0.90
N LEU A 427 25.99 17.24 1.08
CA LEU A 427 25.64 16.17 0.12
C LEU A 427 24.32 15.45 0.45
N GLN A 428 23.62 15.91 1.45
CA GLN A 428 22.28 15.41 1.82
C GLN A 428 22.23 13.88 2.00
N ARG A 429 23.21 13.32 2.76
CA ARG A 429 23.25 11.88 3.05
C ARG A 429 23.89 11.59 4.40
N PHE A 430 23.54 10.44 4.97
CA PHE A 430 24.27 9.80 6.05
C PHE A 430 25.32 8.84 5.48
N GLU A 431 26.46 8.79 6.13
CA GLU A 431 27.60 7.94 5.79
C GLU A 431 28.02 7.16 7.04
N ASP A 432 28.65 6.00 6.84
CA ASP A 432 29.26 5.27 7.95
C ASP A 432 30.35 6.12 8.61
N SER A 433 30.48 6.01 9.92
CA SER A 433 31.50 6.71 10.69
C SER A 433 32.16 5.75 11.66
N ASP A 434 33.50 5.82 11.76
CA ASP A 434 34.25 5.07 12.74
C ASP A 434 33.92 5.54 14.17
N ASP A 435 33.88 4.59 15.14
CA ASP A 435 33.52 4.83 16.52
C ASP A 435 34.43 5.86 17.25
N ASN A 436 35.60 6.21 16.69
CA ASN A 436 36.63 7.02 17.29
C ASN A 436 36.80 8.43 16.72
N GLN A 437 35.91 8.90 15.83
CA GLN A 437 36.00 10.29 15.36
C GLN A 437 35.23 11.22 16.30
N PRO A 438 35.91 12.14 17.01
CA PRO A 438 35.21 13.18 17.79
C PRO A 438 34.52 14.13 16.83
N SER A 439 33.36 14.64 17.25
CA SER A 439 32.66 15.75 16.58
C SER A 439 33.67 16.92 16.40
N LYS A 440 34.14 17.14 15.17
CA LYS A 440 34.97 18.31 14.87
C LYS A 440 34.06 19.54 14.89
N PRO A 441 34.51 20.65 15.53
CA PRO A 441 33.84 21.94 15.38
C PRO A 441 33.78 22.32 13.91
N LYS A 442 32.66 22.87 13.46
CA LYS A 442 32.49 23.34 12.07
C LYS A 442 33.70 24.22 11.69
N GLU A 443 34.50 23.81 10.70
CA GLU A 443 35.51 24.69 10.13
C GLU A 443 34.80 25.97 9.64
N LYS A 444 35.22 27.12 10.19
CA LYS A 444 34.69 28.42 9.79
C LYS A 444 34.87 28.57 8.27
N TYR A 445 33.79 28.63 7.52
CA TYR A 445 33.85 29.10 6.16
C TYR A 445 34.38 30.53 6.17
N GLN A 446 35.69 30.69 5.93
CA GLN A 446 36.28 32.01 5.67
C GLN A 446 36.01 32.33 4.20
N PRO A 447 35.18 33.35 3.90
CA PRO A 447 35.10 33.84 2.54
C PRO A 447 36.48 34.35 2.16
N LYS A 448 37.07 33.74 1.12
CA LYS A 448 38.35 34.25 0.56
C LYS A 448 38.19 35.73 0.31
N SER A 449 39.03 36.52 0.96
CA SER A 449 39.07 37.98 0.82
C SER A 449 39.10 38.34 -0.66
N LYS A 450 38.16 39.18 -1.08
CA LYS A 450 38.19 39.87 -2.39
C LYS A 450 39.51 40.62 -2.47
N ASN A 451 40.50 40.07 -3.14
CA ASN A 451 41.58 40.90 -3.64
C ASN A 451 40.96 41.85 -4.67
N ARG A 452 40.93 43.11 -4.29
CA ARG A 452 40.71 44.23 -5.22
C ARG A 452 41.91 44.28 -6.17
N PHE A 453 41.64 44.10 -7.43
CA PHE A 453 42.28 44.83 -8.52
C PHE A 453 41.23 45.04 -9.62
#